data_013ac15138c6c6b589a89a5b77f6af92
#
_entry.id   013ac15138c6c6b589a89a5b77f6af92
#
_cell.length_a   1.000
_cell.length_b   1.000
_cell.length_c   1.000
_cell.angle_alpha   90.00
_cell.angle_beta   90.00
_cell.angle_gamma   90.00
#
_symmetry.space_group_name_H-M   'P 1'
#
loop_
_entity.id
_entity.type
_entity.pdbx_description
1 polymer ?
#
loop_
_entity_poly.entity_id
_entity_poly.type
_entity_poly.pdbx_seq_one_letter_code
_entity_poly.pdbx_strand_id
1 'polypeptide(L)'
;MQNIHFIDKSFDYVNVDKYHMSLQVFLKGFSFSVLDRERNKYVALAHYQFNRVTSFRTLAKQIDAIFDSEPLLQCRFSHVKLLFATTDYTFVPAAYFAENEKEVWFRFNQELQRGHELMSNYIFGNSSYVVFSIPTVLADIFRARFESVRFYHQSVPMIEDLTLRGKLESGDKRVYVNLMPAFFDFVLVDNGEIALYNTFSYKSTDDFNYFFLNAIDSLRLPPTTVPVNVCGILPANSPILESMKEYVRNIGYFVMPSHFEYAYGFNDIPSHYFTNMINLYQCG
;
A
#
# COMPACT_ATOMS: atom_id res chain seq x y z
N MET A 1 -2.25 -3.69 18.07
CA MET A 1 -2.12 -4.91 17.23
C MET A 1 -0.89 -5.65 17.69
N GLN A 2 -0.88 -6.98 17.76
CA GLN A 2 0.35 -7.74 18.04
C GLN A 2 1.29 -7.65 16.82
N ASN A 3 2.59 -7.63 17.06
CA ASN A 3 3.56 -7.76 15.98
C ASN A 3 3.36 -9.12 15.29
N ILE A 4 3.21 -9.10 13.97
CA ILE A 4 3.15 -10.31 13.15
C ILE A 4 4.59 -10.60 12.74
N HIS A 5 5.03 -11.84 12.91
CA HIS A 5 6.35 -12.26 12.47
C HIS A 5 6.36 -13.77 12.24
N PHE A 6 6.60 -14.17 11.01
CA PHE A 6 6.90 -15.58 10.71
C PHE A 6 7.83 -15.69 9.48
N ILE A 7 8.62 -16.75 9.50
CA ILE A 7 9.46 -17.19 8.38
C ILE A 7 9.21 -18.70 8.22
N ASP A 8 8.81 -19.10 7.00
CA ASP A 8 8.62 -20.52 6.67
C ASP A 8 9.95 -21.28 6.73
N LYS A 9 9.89 -22.52 7.20
CA LYS A 9 11.08 -23.39 7.30
C LYS A 9 11.76 -23.67 5.94
N SER A 10 11.06 -23.45 4.84
CA SER A 10 11.58 -23.59 3.48
C SER A 10 12.40 -22.39 3.01
N PHE A 11 12.50 -21.31 3.81
CA PHE A 11 13.33 -20.16 3.46
C PHE A 11 14.82 -20.57 3.52
N ASP A 12 15.54 -20.29 2.43
CA ASP A 12 16.94 -20.65 2.27
C ASP A 12 17.80 -19.38 2.38
N TYR A 13 18.51 -19.22 3.49
CA TYR A 13 19.38 -18.08 3.76
C TYR A 13 20.65 -18.04 2.88
N VAL A 14 20.96 -19.13 2.16
CA VAL A 14 22.15 -19.22 1.30
C VAL A 14 21.83 -18.75 -0.12
N ASN A 15 20.66 -19.17 -0.67
CA ASN A 15 20.27 -18.86 -2.04
C ASN A 15 19.19 -17.77 -2.06
N VAL A 16 19.58 -16.55 -1.69
CA VAL A 16 18.64 -15.44 -1.50
C VAL A 16 18.19 -14.81 -2.83
N ASP A 17 18.92 -14.99 -3.91
CA ASP A 17 18.64 -14.40 -5.25
C ASP A 17 17.30 -14.85 -5.86
N LYS A 18 16.79 -16.02 -5.48
CA LYS A 18 15.49 -16.52 -5.92
C LYS A 18 14.31 -15.78 -5.29
N TYR A 19 14.55 -14.99 -4.25
CA TYR A 19 13.50 -14.31 -3.54
C TYR A 19 13.31 -12.85 -4.00
N HIS A 20 12.09 -12.39 -3.89
CA HIS A 20 11.72 -11.00 -3.98
C HIS A 20 11.26 -10.49 -2.61
N MET A 21 11.78 -9.36 -2.18
CA MET A 21 11.35 -8.69 -0.95
C MET A 21 10.45 -7.50 -1.29
N SER A 22 9.25 -7.51 -0.74
CA SER A 22 8.37 -6.34 -0.69
C SER A 22 8.39 -5.72 0.70
N LEU A 23 8.66 -4.43 0.76
CA LEU A 23 8.66 -3.62 1.98
C LEU A 23 7.48 -2.65 1.95
N GLN A 24 6.91 -2.33 3.10
CA GLN A 24 5.89 -1.28 3.24
C GLN A 24 6.22 -0.40 4.43
N VAL A 25 6.24 0.91 4.20
CA VAL A 25 6.51 1.93 5.22
C VAL A 25 5.37 2.94 5.27
N PHE A 26 4.92 3.25 6.47
CA PHE A 26 4.03 4.35 6.80
C PHE A 26 4.38 4.88 8.19
N LEU A 27 3.91 6.08 8.55
CA LEU A 27 4.38 6.77 9.77
C LEU A 27 4.29 5.94 11.06
N LYS A 28 3.33 5.01 11.14
CA LYS A 28 3.11 4.18 12.34
C LYS A 28 3.44 2.70 12.15
N GLY A 29 4.15 2.33 11.09
CA GLY A 29 4.45 0.92 10.85
C GLY A 29 5.48 0.66 9.76
N PHE A 30 6.08 -0.51 9.90
CA PHE A 30 6.98 -1.11 8.92
C PHE A 30 6.60 -2.57 8.73
N SER A 31 6.55 -3.02 7.51
CA SER A 31 6.25 -4.42 7.18
C SER A 31 7.16 -4.90 6.06
N PHE A 32 7.40 -6.20 6.02
CA PHE A 32 8.01 -6.83 4.87
C PHE A 32 7.40 -8.20 4.60
N SER A 33 7.46 -8.61 3.34
CA SER A 33 7.13 -9.97 2.89
C SER A 33 8.17 -10.47 1.91
N VAL A 34 8.33 -11.79 1.84
CA VAL A 34 9.28 -12.45 0.94
C VAL A 34 8.56 -13.47 0.09
N LEU A 35 8.70 -13.33 -1.23
CA LEU A 35 8.18 -14.24 -2.23
C LEU A 35 9.31 -15.12 -2.78
N ASP A 36 9.16 -16.43 -2.71
CA ASP A 36 9.93 -17.38 -3.50
C ASP A 36 9.41 -17.33 -4.95
N ARG A 37 10.24 -16.78 -5.85
CA ARG A 37 9.86 -16.53 -7.25
C ARG A 37 9.78 -17.82 -8.07
N GLU A 38 10.56 -18.84 -7.69
CA GLU A 38 10.57 -20.13 -8.37
C GLU A 38 9.31 -20.95 -8.05
N ARG A 39 8.85 -20.86 -6.78
CA ARG A 39 7.67 -21.57 -6.29
C ARG A 39 6.39 -20.74 -6.36
N ASN A 40 6.51 -19.46 -6.71
CA ASN A 40 5.40 -18.49 -6.66
C ASN A 40 4.71 -18.46 -5.29
N LYS A 41 5.51 -18.56 -4.19
CA LYS A 41 5.03 -18.76 -2.82
C LYS A 41 5.58 -17.70 -1.87
N TYR A 42 4.69 -17.03 -1.12
CA TYR A 42 5.09 -16.16 -0.02
C TYR A 42 5.54 -17.00 1.18
N VAL A 43 6.78 -16.81 1.61
CA VAL A 43 7.46 -17.63 2.63
C VAL A 43 7.79 -16.88 3.91
N ALA A 44 7.68 -15.55 3.93
CA ALA A 44 7.87 -14.76 5.14
C ALA A 44 6.99 -13.52 5.13
N LEU A 45 6.59 -13.09 6.34
CA LEU A 45 5.91 -11.83 6.59
C LEU A 45 6.26 -11.33 7.99
N ALA A 46 6.54 -10.04 8.09
CA ALA A 46 6.63 -9.35 9.37
C ALA A 46 5.93 -7.99 9.33
N HIS A 47 5.35 -7.60 10.46
CA HIS A 47 4.74 -6.30 10.68
C HIS A 47 5.10 -5.76 12.06
N TYR A 48 5.66 -4.56 12.08
CA TYR A 48 6.03 -3.81 13.28
C TYR A 48 5.18 -2.56 13.38
N GLN A 49 4.43 -2.44 14.45
CA GLN A 49 3.61 -1.26 14.73
C GLN A 49 4.32 -0.32 15.71
N PHE A 50 4.33 0.97 15.39
CA PHE A 50 4.98 2.00 16.19
C PHE A 50 3.96 2.94 16.84
N ASN A 51 3.71 2.78 18.12
CA ASN A 51 2.71 3.57 18.84
C ASN A 51 3.20 4.99 19.25
N ARG A 52 4.52 5.20 19.30
CA ARG A 52 5.15 6.44 19.82
C ARG A 52 5.90 7.24 18.76
N VAL A 53 5.79 6.85 17.49
CA VAL A 53 6.45 7.55 16.39
C VAL A 53 5.58 8.72 15.94
N THR A 54 6.16 9.93 16.00
CA THR A 54 5.49 11.19 15.62
C THR A 54 6.19 11.92 14.48
N SER A 55 7.35 11.43 14.05
CA SER A 55 8.12 12.01 12.95
C SER A 55 8.85 10.96 12.13
N PHE A 56 9.12 11.27 10.86
CA PHE A 56 9.91 10.39 9.99
C PHE A 56 11.34 10.16 10.46
N ARG A 57 11.96 11.12 11.17
CA ARG A 57 13.28 10.93 11.77
C ARG A 57 13.24 9.87 12.88
N THR A 58 12.18 9.85 13.69
CA THR A 58 12.02 8.83 14.73
C THR A 58 11.69 7.48 14.11
N LEU A 59 10.86 7.47 13.06
CA LEU A 59 10.56 6.26 12.29
C LEU A 59 11.82 5.65 11.69
N ALA A 60 12.67 6.47 11.08
CA ALA A 60 13.94 6.05 10.50
C ALA A 60 14.82 5.31 11.51
N LYS A 61 14.95 5.84 12.73
CA LYS A 61 15.71 5.18 13.82
C LYS A 61 15.10 3.83 14.23
N GLN A 62 13.78 3.74 14.28
CA GLN A 62 13.11 2.48 14.63
C GLN A 62 13.30 1.42 13.54
N ILE A 63 13.19 1.81 12.27
CA ILE A 63 13.43 0.92 11.12
C ILE A 63 14.89 0.48 11.11
N ASP A 64 15.84 1.37 11.33
CA ASP A 64 17.27 1.04 11.36
C ASP A 64 17.60 0.01 12.46
N ALA A 65 17.00 0.16 13.65
CA ALA A 65 17.12 -0.82 14.73
C ALA A 65 16.52 -2.19 14.37
N ILE A 66 15.44 -2.23 13.59
CA ILE A 66 14.88 -3.49 13.08
C ILE A 66 15.82 -4.13 12.07
N PHE A 67 16.44 -3.37 11.16
CA PHE A 67 17.47 -3.89 10.26
C PHE A 67 18.64 -4.55 10.99
N ASP A 68 19.04 -3.99 12.13
CA ASP A 68 20.15 -4.54 12.91
C ASP A 68 19.76 -5.81 13.68
N SER A 69 18.48 -5.98 14.03
CA SER A 69 18.00 -7.09 14.85
C SER A 69 17.33 -8.22 14.05
N GLU A 70 16.90 -7.96 12.82
CA GLU A 70 16.16 -8.93 11.99
C GLU A 70 17.11 -9.65 11.00
N PRO A 71 17.42 -10.94 11.22
CA PRO A 71 18.39 -11.66 10.38
C PRO A 71 18.00 -11.71 8.91
N LEU A 72 16.70 -11.78 8.60
CA LEU A 72 16.20 -11.83 7.23
C LEU A 72 16.52 -10.53 6.49
N LEU A 73 16.41 -9.37 7.13
CA LEU A 73 16.73 -8.06 6.54
C LEU A 73 18.24 -7.83 6.35
N GLN A 74 19.09 -8.66 6.95
CA GLN A 74 20.54 -8.63 6.74
C GLN A 74 21.00 -9.43 5.51
N CYS A 75 20.09 -10.19 4.90
CA CYS A 75 20.37 -10.92 3.67
C CYS A 75 20.47 -9.96 2.46
N ARG A 76 21.29 -10.32 1.47
CA ARG A 76 21.46 -9.55 0.23
C ARG A 76 20.41 -9.93 -0.81
N PHE A 77 19.25 -9.28 -0.75
CA PHE A 77 18.22 -9.45 -1.77
C PHE A 77 18.55 -8.62 -3.01
N SER A 78 18.52 -9.26 -4.19
CA SER A 78 18.72 -8.60 -5.50
C SER A 78 17.45 -7.90 -5.99
N HIS A 79 16.26 -8.29 -5.49
CA HIS A 79 14.97 -7.79 -5.91
C HIS A 79 14.20 -7.23 -4.71
N VAL A 80 14.28 -5.91 -4.53
CA VAL A 80 13.61 -5.22 -3.43
C VAL A 80 12.72 -4.12 -3.96
N LYS A 81 11.45 -4.13 -3.55
CA LYS A 81 10.49 -3.05 -3.80
C LYS A 81 9.99 -2.51 -2.47
N LEU A 82 9.91 -1.19 -2.35
CA LEU A 82 9.41 -0.50 -1.18
C LEU A 82 8.17 0.31 -1.52
N LEU A 83 7.08 -0.01 -0.88
CA LEU A 83 5.85 0.75 -0.90
C LEU A 83 5.91 1.80 0.22
N PHE A 84 5.86 3.06 -0.16
CA PHE A 84 5.76 4.17 0.76
C PHE A 84 4.34 4.72 0.76
N ALA A 85 3.68 4.66 1.93
CA ALA A 85 2.31 5.10 2.07
C ALA A 85 2.27 6.55 2.59
N THR A 86 1.83 7.46 1.70
CA THR A 86 1.78 8.91 1.94
C THR A 86 0.54 9.53 1.29
N THR A 87 0.13 10.67 1.82
CA THR A 87 -0.92 11.52 1.22
C THR A 87 -0.37 12.57 0.28
N ASP A 88 0.96 12.73 0.24
CA ASP A 88 1.65 13.78 -0.52
C ASP A 88 2.01 13.26 -1.91
N TYR A 89 1.04 13.29 -2.81
CA TYR A 89 1.18 12.82 -4.19
C TYR A 89 0.31 13.62 -5.17
N THR A 90 0.60 13.47 -6.46
CA THR A 90 -0.26 13.93 -7.56
C THR A 90 -0.21 12.93 -8.71
N PHE A 91 -1.32 12.79 -9.44
CA PHE A 91 -1.35 12.03 -10.69
C PHE A 91 -1.14 12.96 -11.88
N VAL A 92 -0.37 12.48 -12.84
CA VAL A 92 -0.09 13.18 -14.10
C VAL A 92 -0.36 12.23 -15.26
N PRO A 93 -1.26 12.55 -16.20
CA PRO A 93 -1.44 11.72 -17.39
C PRO A 93 -0.12 11.54 -18.14
N ALA A 94 0.17 10.33 -18.61
CA ALA A 94 1.46 9.98 -19.22
C ALA A 94 1.84 10.88 -20.41
N ALA A 95 0.84 11.36 -21.15
CA ALA A 95 1.04 12.24 -22.29
C ALA A 95 1.63 13.63 -21.92
N TYR A 96 1.53 14.04 -20.65
CA TYR A 96 2.01 15.33 -20.16
C TYR A 96 3.20 15.21 -19.21
N PHE A 97 3.57 13.98 -18.82
CA PHE A 97 4.64 13.76 -17.85
C PHE A 97 6.02 13.83 -18.51
N ALA A 98 6.91 14.62 -17.90
CA ALA A 98 8.34 14.59 -18.15
C ALA A 98 9.07 14.53 -16.79
N GLU A 99 10.08 13.66 -16.67
CA GLU A 99 10.78 13.41 -15.39
C GLU A 99 11.43 14.68 -14.83
N ASN A 100 11.96 15.55 -15.68
CA ASN A 100 12.55 16.84 -15.29
C ASN A 100 11.52 17.89 -14.85
N GLU A 101 10.23 17.66 -15.10
CA GLU A 101 9.12 18.56 -14.72
C GLU A 101 8.28 18.00 -13.55
N LYS A 102 8.65 16.86 -12.97
CA LYS A 102 7.87 16.24 -11.90
C LYS A 102 7.63 17.15 -10.70
N GLU A 103 8.59 18.04 -10.37
CA GLU A 103 8.41 19.00 -9.28
C GLU A 103 7.35 20.06 -9.59
N VAL A 104 7.24 20.49 -10.85
CA VAL A 104 6.20 21.43 -11.29
C VAL A 104 4.82 20.81 -11.07
N TRP A 105 4.63 19.55 -11.53
CA TRP A 105 3.39 18.84 -11.36
C TRP A 105 3.04 18.61 -9.89
N PHE A 106 4.03 18.22 -9.07
CA PHE A 106 3.82 18.00 -7.65
C PHE A 106 3.38 19.28 -6.95
N ARG A 107 4.07 20.40 -7.18
CA ARG A 107 3.78 21.70 -6.56
C ARG A 107 2.45 22.32 -7.00
N PHE A 108 1.83 21.82 -8.05
CA PHE A 108 0.51 22.26 -8.45
C PHE A 108 -0.57 21.90 -7.42
N ASN A 109 -0.43 20.75 -6.75
CA ASN A 109 -1.40 20.24 -5.78
C ASN A 109 -0.85 20.07 -4.36
N GLN A 110 0.48 20.04 -4.20
CA GLN A 110 1.15 19.68 -2.96
C GLN A 110 2.29 20.65 -2.64
N GLU A 111 2.63 20.77 -1.38
CA GLU A 111 3.81 21.49 -0.94
C GLU A 111 4.98 20.51 -0.71
N LEU A 112 6.11 20.70 -1.41
CA LEU A 112 7.29 19.87 -1.18
C LEU A 112 7.96 20.26 0.14
N GLN A 113 7.88 19.38 1.11
CA GLN A 113 8.44 19.58 2.44
C GLN A 113 9.96 19.57 2.41
N ARG A 114 10.58 20.39 3.26
CA ARG A 114 12.05 20.42 3.40
C ARG A 114 12.57 19.06 3.89
N GLY A 115 13.57 18.51 3.19
CA GLY A 115 14.14 17.19 3.50
C GLY A 115 13.33 16.03 2.93
N HIS A 116 12.48 16.32 1.95
CA HIS A 116 11.82 15.32 1.12
C HIS A 116 12.40 15.36 -0.31
N GLU A 117 12.34 14.24 -0.98
CA GLU A 117 12.66 14.10 -2.39
C GLU A 117 11.45 13.55 -3.16
N LEU A 118 11.39 13.82 -4.46
CA LEU A 118 10.30 13.36 -5.32
C LEU A 118 10.67 12.07 -6.06
N MET A 119 9.74 11.13 -6.01
CA MET A 119 9.73 9.92 -6.81
C MET A 119 8.60 9.95 -7.81
N SER A 120 8.73 9.15 -8.88
CA SER A 120 7.67 8.95 -9.85
C SER A 120 7.51 7.47 -10.17
N ASN A 121 6.26 7.01 -10.37
CA ASN A 121 5.98 5.69 -10.88
C ASN A 121 5.00 5.79 -12.04
N TYR A 122 5.24 5.03 -13.10
CA TYR A 122 4.28 4.82 -14.15
C TYR A 122 3.25 3.78 -13.71
N ILE A 123 1.98 4.03 -13.99
CA ILE A 123 0.86 3.15 -13.71
C ILE A 123 0.26 2.69 -15.04
N PHE A 124 0.50 1.42 -15.38
CA PHE A 124 0.03 0.85 -16.65
C PHE A 124 -1.51 0.81 -16.72
N GLY A 125 -2.16 0.56 -15.59
CA GLY A 125 -3.60 0.38 -15.48
C GLY A 125 -4.42 1.57 -15.98
N ASN A 126 -3.92 2.80 -15.81
CA ASN A 126 -4.64 4.02 -16.22
C ASN A 126 -3.78 4.99 -17.05
N SER A 127 -2.62 4.54 -17.53
CA SER A 127 -1.68 5.32 -18.36
C SER A 127 -1.33 6.68 -17.74
N SER A 128 -0.99 6.69 -16.46
CA SER A 128 -0.59 7.88 -15.71
C SER A 128 0.71 7.68 -14.95
N TYR A 129 1.30 8.77 -14.49
CA TYR A 129 2.35 8.76 -13.48
C TYR A 129 1.76 9.22 -12.15
N VAL A 130 2.19 8.59 -11.05
CA VAL A 130 2.07 9.16 -9.73
C VAL A 130 3.41 9.77 -9.35
N VAL A 131 3.41 11.06 -8.99
CA VAL A 131 4.55 11.77 -8.41
C VAL A 131 4.27 11.93 -6.93
N PHE A 132 5.17 11.49 -6.08
CA PHE A 132 4.99 11.51 -4.63
C PHE A 132 6.27 11.92 -3.91
N SER A 133 6.13 12.43 -2.69
CA SER A 133 7.27 12.82 -1.88
C SER A 133 7.59 11.75 -0.82
N ILE A 134 8.89 11.53 -0.59
CA ILE A 134 9.39 10.67 0.45
C ILE A 134 10.44 11.42 1.29
N PRO A 135 10.45 11.29 2.63
CA PRO A 135 11.51 11.84 3.45
C PRO A 135 12.87 11.25 3.07
N THR A 136 13.83 12.10 2.70
CA THR A 136 15.19 11.68 2.27
C THR A 136 15.85 10.79 3.32
N VAL A 137 15.65 11.08 4.61
CA VAL A 137 16.19 10.27 5.72
C VAL A 137 15.69 8.81 5.70
N LEU A 138 14.47 8.54 5.20
CA LEU A 138 13.97 7.17 5.02
C LEU A 138 14.53 6.54 3.75
N ALA A 139 14.52 7.27 2.64
CA ALA A 139 15.05 6.75 1.37
C ALA A 139 16.51 6.34 1.51
N ASP A 140 17.32 7.13 2.22
CA ASP A 140 18.75 6.88 2.45
C ASP A 140 19.00 5.60 3.24
N ILE A 141 18.19 5.30 4.27
CA ILE A 141 18.32 4.05 5.02
C ILE A 141 18.14 2.84 4.09
N PHE A 142 17.09 2.84 3.27
CA PHE A 142 16.83 1.72 2.38
C PHE A 142 17.88 1.60 1.26
N ARG A 143 18.36 2.72 0.72
CA ARG A 143 19.47 2.72 -0.26
C ARG A 143 20.78 2.24 0.33
N ALA A 144 21.04 2.50 1.61
CA ALA A 144 22.23 2.03 2.30
C ALA A 144 22.18 0.51 2.62
N ARG A 145 20.97 -0.05 2.82
CA ARG A 145 20.78 -1.46 3.19
C ARG A 145 20.63 -2.39 1.99
N PHE A 146 20.11 -1.87 0.88
CA PHE A 146 19.87 -2.67 -0.34
C PHE A 146 20.61 -2.08 -1.53
N GLU A 147 21.30 -2.92 -2.27
CA GLU A 147 22.06 -2.56 -3.46
C GLU A 147 21.15 -1.97 -4.56
N SER A 148 19.92 -2.48 -4.65
CA SER A 148 18.89 -1.97 -5.55
C SER A 148 17.53 -2.01 -4.85
N VAL A 149 16.96 -0.84 -4.55
CA VAL A 149 15.60 -0.70 -4.04
C VAL A 149 14.80 0.23 -4.94
N ARG A 150 13.60 -0.21 -5.32
CA ARG A 150 12.65 0.62 -6.09
C ARG A 150 11.54 1.10 -5.18
N PHE A 151 11.27 2.39 -5.21
CA PHE A 151 10.23 3.03 -4.40
C PHE A 151 8.93 3.15 -5.17
N TYR A 152 7.82 2.79 -4.52
CA TYR A 152 6.48 2.83 -5.07
C TYR A 152 5.51 3.53 -4.12
N HIS A 153 4.59 4.30 -4.70
CA HIS A 153 3.45 4.85 -3.98
C HIS A 153 2.38 3.77 -3.77
N GLN A 154 1.61 3.84 -2.66
CA GLN A 154 0.57 2.86 -2.35
C GLN A 154 -0.54 2.73 -3.41
N SER A 155 -0.75 3.76 -4.22
CA SER A 155 -1.73 3.72 -5.31
C SER A 155 -1.34 2.76 -6.43
N VAL A 156 -0.04 2.55 -6.67
CA VAL A 156 0.43 1.76 -7.81
C VAL A 156 -0.06 0.32 -7.75
N PRO A 157 0.26 -0.49 -6.72
CA PRO A 157 -0.21 -1.86 -6.65
C PRO A 157 -1.73 -1.97 -6.56
N MET A 158 -2.40 -0.99 -5.97
CA MET A 158 -3.85 -0.97 -5.89
C MET A 158 -4.49 -0.75 -7.26
N ILE A 159 -4.07 0.27 -8.01
CA ILE A 159 -4.63 0.59 -9.32
C ILE A 159 -4.33 -0.53 -10.32
N GLU A 160 -3.09 -1.07 -10.33
CA GLU A 160 -2.70 -2.16 -11.23
C GLU A 160 -3.57 -3.42 -11.01
N ASP A 161 -3.73 -3.84 -9.76
CA ASP A 161 -4.55 -5.01 -9.44
C ASP A 161 -6.04 -4.78 -9.73
N LEU A 162 -6.59 -3.61 -9.39
CA LEU A 162 -7.98 -3.26 -9.67
C LEU A 162 -8.26 -3.19 -11.17
N THR A 163 -7.34 -2.65 -11.95
CA THR A 163 -7.48 -2.62 -13.42
C THR A 163 -7.44 -4.03 -14.02
N LEU A 164 -6.56 -4.89 -13.50
CA LEU A 164 -6.50 -6.28 -13.95
C LEU A 164 -7.79 -7.04 -13.63
N ARG A 165 -8.31 -6.90 -12.42
CA ARG A 165 -9.59 -7.50 -12.00
C ARG A 165 -10.77 -6.91 -12.77
N GLY A 166 -10.77 -5.60 -13.00
CA GLY A 166 -11.84 -4.92 -13.75
C GLY A 166 -12.00 -5.42 -15.19
N LYS A 167 -10.90 -5.82 -15.83
CA LYS A 167 -10.96 -6.47 -17.16
C LYS A 167 -11.62 -7.85 -17.14
N LEU A 168 -11.60 -8.51 -15.99
CA LEU A 168 -12.21 -9.85 -15.81
C LEU A 168 -13.66 -9.77 -15.29
N GLU A 169 -13.99 -8.70 -14.58
CA GLU A 169 -15.26 -8.47 -13.92
C GLU A 169 -15.95 -7.23 -14.52
N SER A 170 -16.58 -7.39 -15.68
CA SER A 170 -17.44 -6.32 -16.26
C SER A 170 -18.67 -6.12 -15.39
N GLY A 171 -18.99 -4.88 -15.05
CA GLY A 171 -20.22 -4.59 -14.31
C GLY A 171 -20.23 -3.24 -13.58
N ASP A 172 -21.22 -3.10 -12.70
CA ASP A 172 -21.58 -1.87 -12.00
C ASP A 172 -20.44 -1.25 -11.18
N LYS A 173 -20.65 0.00 -10.79
CA LYS A 173 -19.77 0.77 -9.91
C LYS A 173 -19.42 0.02 -8.62
N ARG A 174 -18.13 -0.01 -8.28
CA ARG A 174 -17.61 -0.60 -7.03
C ARG A 174 -16.67 0.38 -6.35
N VAL A 175 -16.74 0.43 -5.04
CA VAL A 175 -15.84 1.23 -4.22
C VAL A 175 -14.83 0.31 -3.56
N TYR A 176 -13.56 0.75 -3.54
CA TYR A 176 -12.50 0.11 -2.79
C TYR A 176 -11.91 1.10 -1.80
N VAL A 177 -11.73 0.66 -0.57
CA VAL A 177 -11.20 1.48 0.53
C VAL A 177 -9.96 0.80 1.10
N ASN A 178 -8.81 1.44 0.95
CA ASN A 178 -7.58 1.00 1.61
C ASN A 178 -7.40 1.79 2.91
N LEU A 179 -7.59 1.14 4.05
CA LEU A 179 -7.53 1.77 5.36
C LEU A 179 -6.11 1.73 5.93
N MET A 180 -5.58 2.93 6.19
CA MET A 180 -4.30 3.17 6.86
C MET A 180 -4.55 3.89 8.20
N PRO A 181 -3.63 3.86 9.18
CA PRO A 181 -3.87 4.41 10.51
C PRO A 181 -4.17 5.91 10.62
N ALA A 182 -3.90 6.70 9.56
CA ALA A 182 -4.09 8.16 9.57
C ALA A 182 -4.78 8.71 8.31
N PHE A 183 -5.04 7.86 7.34
CA PHE A 183 -5.72 8.20 6.09
C PHE A 183 -6.34 6.95 5.48
N PHE A 184 -7.20 7.15 4.51
CA PHE A 184 -7.69 6.06 3.67
C PHE A 184 -7.68 6.49 2.21
N ASP A 185 -7.42 5.53 1.33
CA ASP A 185 -7.61 5.70 -0.10
C ASP A 185 -9.03 5.27 -0.45
N PHE A 186 -9.71 6.07 -1.24
CA PHE A 186 -11.03 5.79 -1.80
C PHE A 186 -10.90 5.65 -3.31
N VAL A 187 -11.25 4.50 -3.84
CA VAL A 187 -11.17 4.21 -5.26
C VAL A 187 -12.53 3.82 -5.79
N LEU A 188 -13.00 4.51 -6.83
CA LEU A 188 -14.18 4.12 -7.60
C LEU A 188 -13.74 3.42 -8.87
N VAL A 189 -14.21 2.21 -9.05
CA VAL A 189 -14.14 1.47 -10.32
C VAL A 189 -15.51 1.53 -10.97
N ASP A 190 -15.57 1.95 -12.23
CA ASP A 190 -16.79 2.03 -13.04
C ASP A 190 -16.54 1.30 -14.38
N ASN A 191 -17.33 0.29 -14.67
CA ASN A 191 -17.17 -0.55 -15.86
C ASN A 191 -15.76 -1.14 -16.04
N GLY A 192 -15.10 -1.48 -14.93
CA GLY A 192 -13.77 -2.06 -14.93
C GLY A 192 -12.61 -1.06 -15.04
N GLU A 193 -12.90 0.24 -15.12
CA GLU A 193 -11.91 1.31 -15.19
C GLU A 193 -11.85 2.11 -13.88
N ILE A 194 -10.69 2.64 -13.55
CA ILE A 194 -10.53 3.54 -12.39
C ILE A 194 -11.13 4.90 -12.73
N ALA A 195 -12.32 5.16 -12.20
CA ALA A 195 -13.01 6.44 -12.39
C ALA A 195 -12.54 7.52 -11.41
N LEU A 196 -12.13 7.12 -10.19
CA LEU A 196 -11.58 8.02 -9.18
C LEU A 196 -10.60 7.27 -8.28
N TYR A 197 -9.51 7.94 -7.94
CA TYR A 197 -8.65 7.61 -6.80
C TYR A 197 -8.41 8.88 -6.00
N ASN A 198 -8.74 8.86 -4.71
CA ASN A 198 -8.47 9.98 -3.81
C ASN A 198 -8.08 9.47 -2.42
N THR A 199 -7.32 10.27 -1.68
CA THR A 199 -6.85 9.95 -0.34
C THR A 199 -7.38 10.99 0.64
N PHE A 200 -7.93 10.54 1.77
CA PHE A 200 -8.49 11.38 2.81
C PHE A 200 -7.80 11.11 4.14
N SER A 201 -7.22 12.14 4.74
CA SER A 201 -6.68 12.07 6.09
C SER A 201 -7.79 12.10 7.13
N TYR A 202 -7.66 11.31 8.20
CA TYR A 202 -8.59 11.31 9.33
C TYR A 202 -7.85 11.16 10.66
N LYS A 203 -8.47 11.65 11.74
CA LYS A 203 -7.95 11.54 13.12
C LYS A 203 -8.91 10.77 14.03
N SER A 204 -10.17 10.67 13.64
CA SER A 204 -11.25 10.00 14.39
C SER A 204 -12.14 9.19 13.44
N THR A 205 -13.00 8.36 14.00
CA THR A 205 -14.05 7.66 13.25
C THR A 205 -15.03 8.65 12.61
N ASP A 206 -15.33 9.76 13.29
CA ASP A 206 -16.22 10.80 12.76
C ASP A 206 -15.62 11.51 11.54
N ASP A 207 -14.30 11.83 11.57
CA ASP A 207 -13.60 12.37 10.39
C ASP A 207 -13.67 11.39 9.21
N PHE A 208 -13.42 10.10 9.48
CA PHE A 208 -13.51 9.07 8.46
C PHE A 208 -14.91 9.03 7.85
N ASN A 209 -15.94 8.96 8.69
CA ASN A 209 -17.35 8.92 8.24
C ASN A 209 -17.69 10.15 7.40
N TYR A 210 -17.28 11.32 7.84
CA TYR A 210 -17.53 12.56 7.11
C TYR A 210 -16.96 12.49 5.68
N PHE A 211 -15.69 12.15 5.52
CA PHE A 211 -15.07 12.10 4.20
C PHE A 211 -15.60 10.94 3.36
N PHE A 212 -15.81 9.77 3.95
CA PHE A 212 -16.30 8.60 3.26
C PHE A 212 -17.73 8.82 2.74
N LEU A 213 -18.65 9.31 3.59
CA LEU A 213 -20.03 9.55 3.21
C LEU A 213 -20.14 10.71 2.22
N ASN A 214 -19.33 11.77 2.38
CA ASN A 214 -19.29 12.84 1.41
C ASN A 214 -18.81 12.37 0.03
N ALA A 215 -17.86 11.45 -0.05
CA ALA A 215 -17.43 10.85 -1.30
C ALA A 215 -18.55 10.00 -1.94
N ILE A 216 -19.25 9.18 -1.15
CA ILE A 216 -20.39 8.37 -1.59
C ILE A 216 -21.50 9.27 -2.16
N ASP A 217 -21.87 10.33 -1.45
CA ASP A 217 -22.93 11.26 -1.85
C ASP A 217 -22.56 12.08 -3.10
N SER A 218 -21.35 12.67 -3.11
CA SER A 218 -20.87 13.48 -4.23
C SER A 218 -20.80 12.70 -5.54
N LEU A 219 -20.50 11.39 -5.46
CA LEU A 219 -20.45 10.48 -6.61
C LEU A 219 -21.82 9.86 -6.93
N ARG A 220 -22.87 10.24 -6.16
CA ARG A 220 -24.25 9.73 -6.28
C ARG A 220 -24.30 8.20 -6.27
N LEU A 221 -23.53 7.59 -5.38
CA LEU A 221 -23.49 6.14 -5.21
C LEU A 221 -24.60 5.71 -4.26
N PRO A 222 -25.44 4.73 -4.59
CA PRO A 222 -26.49 4.27 -3.70
C PRO A 222 -25.91 3.41 -2.56
N PRO A 223 -25.91 3.88 -1.30
CA PRO A 223 -25.23 3.17 -0.19
C PRO A 223 -25.81 1.78 0.12
N THR A 224 -27.06 1.56 -0.30
CA THR A 224 -27.75 0.27 -0.06
C THR A 224 -27.36 -0.82 -1.06
N THR A 225 -26.80 -0.46 -2.20
CA THR A 225 -26.50 -1.42 -3.28
C THR A 225 -25.06 -1.38 -3.76
N VAL A 226 -24.36 -0.24 -3.67
CA VAL A 226 -22.96 -0.14 -4.11
C VAL A 226 -22.08 -1.10 -3.30
N PRO A 227 -21.33 -2.00 -3.95
CA PRO A 227 -20.34 -2.82 -3.27
C PRO A 227 -19.17 -1.99 -2.79
N VAL A 228 -18.82 -2.11 -1.50
CA VAL A 228 -17.63 -1.47 -0.90
C VAL A 228 -16.69 -2.57 -0.43
N ASN A 229 -15.50 -2.64 -1.00
CA ASN A 229 -14.47 -3.62 -0.65
C ASN A 229 -13.35 -2.94 0.15
N VAL A 230 -13.07 -3.46 1.34
CA VAL A 230 -12.12 -2.87 2.27
C VAL A 230 -10.86 -3.71 2.32
N CYS A 231 -9.70 -3.06 2.33
CA CYS A 231 -8.40 -3.67 2.64
C CYS A 231 -7.60 -2.78 3.61
N GLY A 232 -6.42 -3.26 3.99
CA GLY A 232 -5.54 -2.60 4.94
C GLY A 232 -5.46 -3.31 6.28
N ILE A 233 -4.56 -2.86 7.15
CA ILE A 233 -4.31 -3.47 8.45
C ILE A 233 -5.38 -3.00 9.44
N LEU A 234 -6.54 -3.63 9.39
CA LEU A 234 -7.74 -3.24 10.12
C LEU A 234 -8.26 -4.40 10.98
N PRO A 235 -8.29 -4.28 12.32
CA PRO A 235 -8.90 -5.29 13.16
C PRO A 235 -10.38 -5.51 12.81
N ALA A 236 -10.86 -6.75 12.92
CA ALA A 236 -12.25 -7.10 12.62
C ALA A 236 -13.27 -6.32 13.46
N ASN A 237 -12.87 -5.88 14.65
CA ASN A 237 -13.68 -5.05 15.57
C ASN A 237 -13.30 -3.56 15.49
N SER A 238 -12.78 -3.11 14.35
CA SER A 238 -12.43 -1.69 14.18
C SER A 238 -13.68 -0.81 14.26
N PRO A 239 -13.66 0.27 15.06
CA PRO A 239 -14.75 1.23 15.12
C PRO A 239 -15.11 1.80 13.75
N ILE A 240 -14.14 1.98 12.87
CA ILE A 240 -14.36 2.45 11.49
C ILE A 240 -15.20 1.44 10.70
N LEU A 241 -14.83 0.14 10.76
CA LEU A 241 -15.56 -0.89 10.04
C LEU A 241 -16.98 -1.07 10.57
N GLU A 242 -17.16 -1.03 11.88
CA GLU A 242 -18.50 -1.07 12.49
C GLU A 242 -19.34 0.14 12.07
N SER A 243 -18.76 1.33 12.10
CA SER A 243 -19.45 2.54 11.65
C SER A 243 -19.82 2.50 10.16
N MET A 244 -18.93 1.99 9.28
CA MET A 244 -19.26 1.82 7.86
C MET A 244 -20.49 0.93 7.64
N LYS A 245 -20.68 -0.11 8.44
CA LYS A 245 -21.83 -1.04 8.35
C LYS A 245 -23.16 -0.37 8.69
N GLU A 246 -23.14 0.74 9.42
CA GLU A 246 -24.37 1.53 9.71
C GLU A 246 -24.91 2.23 8.46
N TYR A 247 -24.02 2.61 7.54
CA TYR A 247 -24.37 3.40 6.36
C TYR A 247 -24.39 2.61 5.06
N VAL A 248 -23.53 1.59 4.93
CA VAL A 248 -23.37 0.80 3.71
C VAL A 248 -23.73 -0.66 3.99
N ARG A 249 -24.63 -1.23 3.16
CA ARG A 249 -25.10 -2.61 3.36
C ARG A 249 -24.20 -3.67 2.76
N ASN A 250 -23.52 -3.35 1.65
CA ASN A 250 -22.76 -4.32 0.87
C ASN A 250 -21.25 -4.10 1.08
N ILE A 251 -20.73 -4.56 2.23
CA ILE A 251 -19.31 -4.47 2.57
C ILE A 251 -18.65 -5.83 2.39
N GLY A 252 -17.62 -5.88 1.54
CA GLY A 252 -16.74 -7.02 1.33
C GLY A 252 -15.29 -6.68 1.66
N TYR A 253 -14.40 -7.64 1.38
CA TYR A 253 -12.97 -7.44 1.54
C TYR A 253 -12.23 -7.54 0.21
N PHE A 254 -11.27 -6.65 0.01
CA PHE A 254 -10.30 -6.72 -1.06
C PHE A 254 -9.12 -7.57 -0.57
N VAL A 255 -9.08 -8.81 -1.02
CA VAL A 255 -8.19 -9.82 -0.46
C VAL A 255 -6.92 -10.01 -1.27
N MET A 256 -5.90 -10.60 -0.64
CA MET A 256 -4.65 -10.98 -1.29
C MET A 256 -4.90 -11.84 -2.53
N PRO A 257 -4.05 -11.72 -3.57
CA PRO A 257 -4.21 -12.47 -4.82
C PRO A 257 -4.17 -13.98 -4.62
N SER A 258 -5.10 -14.69 -5.25
CA SER A 258 -5.20 -16.16 -5.16
C SER A 258 -4.25 -16.93 -6.08
N HIS A 259 -3.54 -16.25 -6.97
CA HIS A 259 -2.58 -16.90 -7.88
C HIS A 259 -1.20 -17.13 -7.27
N PHE A 260 -0.95 -16.59 -6.05
CA PHE A 260 0.22 -16.94 -5.24
C PHE A 260 -0.13 -18.06 -4.27
N GLU A 261 0.87 -18.88 -3.97
CA GLU A 261 0.83 -19.75 -2.81
C GLU A 261 1.27 -18.99 -1.56
N TYR A 262 0.75 -19.39 -0.41
CA TYR A 262 1.08 -18.77 0.88
C TYR A 262 1.52 -19.84 1.87
N ALA A 263 2.62 -19.58 2.58
CA ALA A 263 3.07 -20.44 3.66
C ALA A 263 2.04 -20.52 4.79
N TYR A 264 2.09 -21.59 5.59
CA TYR A 264 1.10 -21.86 6.65
C TYR A 264 0.87 -20.68 7.60
N GLY A 265 1.92 -19.90 7.92
CA GLY A 265 1.80 -18.72 8.78
C GLY A 265 0.87 -17.62 8.26
N PHE A 266 0.54 -17.62 6.96
CA PHE A 266 -0.46 -16.69 6.42
C PHE A 266 -1.91 -17.06 6.79
N ASN A 267 -2.19 -18.30 7.19
CA ASN A 267 -3.54 -18.72 7.57
C ASN A 267 -4.08 -17.97 8.80
N ASP A 268 -3.19 -17.49 9.66
CA ASP A 268 -3.55 -16.72 10.85
C ASP A 268 -3.74 -15.22 10.59
N ILE A 269 -3.54 -14.80 9.33
CA ILE A 269 -3.59 -13.39 8.92
C ILE A 269 -4.87 -13.16 8.11
N PRO A 270 -5.70 -12.17 8.46
CA PRO A 270 -6.85 -11.81 7.64
C PRO A 270 -6.44 -11.50 6.19
N SER A 271 -7.11 -12.11 5.24
CA SER A 271 -6.74 -12.07 3.81
C SER A 271 -6.79 -10.68 3.18
N HIS A 272 -7.40 -9.70 3.83
CA HIS A 272 -7.45 -8.31 3.38
C HIS A 272 -6.30 -7.45 3.94
N TYR A 273 -5.45 -8.00 4.83
CA TYR A 273 -4.26 -7.32 5.29
C TYR A 273 -3.19 -7.36 4.20
N PHE A 274 -2.28 -6.41 4.18
CA PHE A 274 -1.10 -6.38 3.32
C PHE A 274 -1.35 -6.55 1.81
N THR A 275 -2.60 -6.47 1.33
CA THR A 275 -2.96 -6.69 -0.08
C THR A 275 -2.09 -5.85 -1.02
N ASN A 276 -1.89 -4.56 -0.74
CA ASN A 276 -1.04 -3.70 -1.56
C ASN A 276 0.44 -4.09 -1.51
N MET A 277 0.97 -4.53 -0.35
CA MET A 277 2.35 -4.98 -0.25
C MET A 277 2.58 -6.30 -1.01
N ILE A 278 1.62 -7.21 -0.98
CA ILE A 278 1.67 -8.46 -1.74
C ILE A 278 1.59 -8.17 -3.24
N ASN A 279 0.67 -7.32 -3.67
CA ASN A 279 0.52 -6.93 -5.08
C ASN A 279 1.73 -6.14 -5.63
N LEU A 280 2.57 -5.58 -4.77
CA LEU A 280 3.74 -4.79 -5.16
C LEU A 280 4.73 -5.60 -6.03
N TYR A 281 4.81 -6.91 -5.86
CA TYR A 281 5.66 -7.76 -6.70
C TYR A 281 5.33 -7.62 -8.20
N GLN A 282 4.06 -7.44 -8.55
CA GLN A 282 3.59 -7.38 -9.93
C GLN A 282 3.82 -6.02 -10.61
N CYS A 283 4.16 -4.97 -9.85
CA CYS A 283 4.33 -3.63 -10.36
C CYS A 283 5.68 -3.43 -11.05
N GLY A 284 5.75 -2.85 -12.23
CA GLY A 284 6.93 -2.34 -12.91
C GLY A 284 7.90 -3.37 -13.44
#